data_150d8e914b6d51c26dedec4b4baeca09
#
_entry.id   150d8e914b6d51c26dedec4b4baeca09
#
_cell.length_a   1.000
_cell.length_b   1.000
_cell.length_c   1.000
_cell.angle_alpha   90.00
_cell.angle_beta   90.00
_cell.angle_gamma   90.00
#
_symmetry.space_group_name_H-M   'P 1'
#
loop_
_entity.id
_entity.type
_entity.pdbx_description
1 polymer ?
#
loop_
_entity_poly.entity_id
_entity_poly.type
_entity_poly.pdbx_seq_one_letter_code
_entity_poly.pdbx_strand_id
1 'polypeptide(L)'
;GSEMCIRDRTCANKESMVYHPEQRYPSARSPVAADNLVATSQPLATEAGLQALRRGGNAVDAALAAAITLTVVEPNNNGLGSDAFALLWDGQEVVGLNASGRAPAAWTLDRFAGLERMPEQGWDSVTVPGAVSGWVALSNRYGKLPFAALFESAMHYAEHGFLVGPKLSLIHIS
;
A
#
# COMPACT_ATOMS: atom_id res chain seq x y z
N GLY A 1 31.66 0.98 -23.51
CA GLY A 1 30.29 1.34 -23.17
C GLY A 1 29.36 0.38 -23.87
N SER A 2 28.85 -0.63 -23.17
CA SER A 2 27.80 -1.51 -23.68
C SER A 2 26.48 -0.89 -23.28
N GLU A 3 25.79 -0.28 -24.21
CA GLU A 3 24.40 0.09 -24.08
C GLU A 3 23.59 -1.21 -24.03
N MET A 4 23.06 -1.51 -22.86
CA MET A 4 22.09 -2.58 -22.70
C MET A 4 20.74 -2.06 -23.21
N CYS A 5 20.53 -2.24 -24.52
CA CYS A 5 19.27 -1.95 -25.17
C CYS A 5 18.27 -3.02 -24.72
N ILE A 6 17.41 -2.71 -23.75
CA ILE A 6 16.20 -3.47 -23.54
C ILE A 6 15.35 -3.27 -24.79
N ARG A 7 15.35 -4.25 -25.66
CA ARG A 7 14.54 -4.26 -26.88
C ARG A 7 13.08 -4.44 -26.51
N ASP A 8 12.44 -3.34 -26.15
CA ASP A 8 10.99 -3.25 -26.30
C ASP A 8 10.69 -3.00 -27.77
N ARG A 9 9.72 -3.73 -28.33
CA ARG A 9 9.33 -3.62 -29.75
C ARG A 9 8.78 -2.24 -30.14
N THR A 10 8.75 -1.29 -29.22
CA THR A 10 8.27 0.08 -29.38
C THR A 10 9.37 1.12 -29.64
N CYS A 11 10.66 0.73 -29.70
CA CYS A 11 11.75 1.66 -30.01
C CYS A 11 11.81 2.13 -31.47
N ALA A 12 10.86 1.79 -32.33
CA ALA A 12 10.88 2.15 -33.74
C ALA A 12 10.31 3.55 -34.08
N ASN A 13 9.63 4.22 -33.16
CA ASN A 13 9.10 5.57 -33.41
C ASN A 13 9.45 6.50 -32.25
N LYS A 14 10.36 7.44 -32.52
CA LYS A 14 10.66 8.57 -31.67
C LYS A 14 9.56 9.66 -31.66
N GLU A 15 8.37 9.33 -32.12
CA GLU A 15 7.23 10.25 -32.08
C GLU A 15 6.54 10.11 -30.73
N SER A 16 6.85 11.10 -29.87
CA SER A 16 6.10 11.49 -28.67
C SER A 16 5.65 10.34 -27.77
N MET A 17 6.31 10.15 -26.65
CA MET A 17 5.65 9.55 -25.48
C MET A 17 4.55 10.49 -25.01
N VAL A 18 3.52 10.67 -25.81
CA VAL A 18 2.26 11.25 -25.36
C VAL A 18 1.58 10.14 -24.56
N TYR A 19 1.48 10.32 -23.26
CA TYR A 19 0.68 9.46 -22.40
C TYR A 19 -0.76 9.52 -22.90
N HIS A 20 -1.24 8.42 -23.45
CA HIS A 20 -2.65 8.26 -23.82
C HIS A 20 -3.37 7.55 -22.66
N PRO A 21 -4.17 8.25 -21.85
CA PRO A 21 -4.88 7.67 -20.72
C PRO A 21 -5.85 6.54 -21.11
N GLU A 22 -6.18 6.46 -22.41
CA GLU A 22 -7.08 5.46 -22.99
C GLU A 22 -6.35 4.17 -23.41
N GLN A 23 -5.02 4.17 -23.48
CA GLN A 23 -4.27 2.96 -23.80
C GLN A 23 -4.32 2.01 -22.59
N ARG A 24 -5.18 0.99 -22.71
CA ARG A 24 -5.19 -0.11 -21.77
C ARG A 24 -3.84 -0.81 -21.83
N TYR A 25 -3.18 -0.93 -20.71
CA TYR A 25 -2.01 -1.81 -20.61
C TYR A 25 -2.38 -3.21 -21.10
N PRO A 26 -1.54 -3.86 -21.94
CA PRO A 26 -1.79 -5.24 -22.31
C PRO A 26 -1.96 -6.07 -21.06
N SER A 27 -3.08 -6.79 -20.95
CA SER A 27 -3.40 -7.60 -19.78
C SER A 27 -2.46 -8.80 -19.60
N ALA A 28 -1.73 -9.18 -20.64
CA ALA A 28 -0.77 -10.27 -20.63
C ALA A 28 0.63 -9.73 -20.29
N ARG A 29 1.03 -9.86 -19.02
CA ARG A 29 2.41 -9.65 -18.59
C ARG A 29 3.11 -10.99 -18.44
N SER A 30 4.37 -11.06 -18.86
CA SER A 30 5.18 -12.24 -18.61
C SER A 30 5.34 -12.47 -17.10
N PRO A 31 5.31 -13.72 -16.64
CA PRO A 31 5.63 -14.02 -15.24
C PRO A 31 7.02 -13.48 -14.87
N VAL A 32 7.13 -12.90 -13.71
CA VAL A 32 8.41 -12.46 -13.13
C VAL A 32 8.76 -13.41 -11.99
N ALA A 33 9.96 -13.97 -12.05
CA ALA A 33 10.53 -14.79 -10.98
C ALA A 33 11.74 -14.07 -10.39
N ALA A 34 11.78 -13.98 -9.07
CA ALA A 34 12.90 -13.39 -8.32
C ALA A 34 12.90 -13.94 -6.91
N ASP A 35 14.05 -13.84 -6.22
CA ASP A 35 14.18 -14.24 -4.82
C ASP A 35 13.32 -13.38 -3.90
N ASN A 36 13.15 -12.11 -4.25
CA ASN A 36 12.35 -11.14 -3.51
C ASN A 36 11.43 -10.38 -4.45
N LEU A 37 10.15 -10.34 -4.11
CA LEU A 37 9.12 -9.64 -4.87
C LEU A 37 8.27 -8.78 -3.93
N VAL A 38 7.93 -7.59 -4.41
CA VAL A 38 6.93 -6.71 -3.79
C VAL A 38 5.97 -6.25 -4.88
N ALA A 39 4.68 -6.35 -4.63
CA ALA A 39 3.64 -5.88 -5.53
C ALA A 39 2.66 -4.98 -4.77
N THR A 40 2.42 -3.80 -5.31
CA THR A 40 1.47 -2.81 -4.76
C THR A 40 0.74 -2.09 -5.89
N SER A 41 -0.28 -1.32 -5.55
CA SER A 41 -0.99 -0.44 -6.49
C SER A 41 -0.16 0.76 -6.97
N GLN A 42 0.92 1.13 -6.22
CA GLN A 42 1.70 2.34 -6.46
C GLN A 42 3.21 2.02 -6.47
N PRO A 43 3.95 2.36 -7.57
CA PRO A 43 5.35 1.97 -7.73
C PRO A 43 6.30 2.46 -6.63
N LEU A 44 6.07 3.65 -6.05
CA LEU A 44 6.92 4.19 -4.98
C LEU A 44 6.77 3.38 -3.68
N ALA A 45 5.59 2.84 -3.41
CA ALA A 45 5.37 1.93 -2.30
C ALA A 45 6.03 0.56 -2.55
N THR A 46 6.03 0.08 -3.79
CA THR A 46 6.80 -1.12 -4.18
C THR A 46 8.29 -0.92 -3.91
N GLU A 47 8.84 0.23 -4.29
CA GLU A 47 10.25 0.56 -4.04
C GLU A 47 10.57 0.62 -2.55
N ALA A 48 9.70 1.22 -1.72
CA ALA A 48 9.87 1.22 -0.26
C ALA A 48 9.97 -0.20 0.32
N GLY A 49 9.11 -1.12 -0.14
CA GLY A 49 9.16 -2.52 0.26
C GLY A 49 10.45 -3.21 -0.20
N LEU A 50 10.91 -2.98 -1.42
CA LEU A 50 12.18 -3.51 -1.92
C LEU A 50 13.38 -2.95 -1.15
N GLN A 51 13.36 -1.68 -0.77
CA GLN A 51 14.41 -1.08 0.07
C GLN A 51 14.47 -1.75 1.45
N ALA A 52 13.33 -2.05 2.07
CA ALA A 52 13.29 -2.79 3.32
C ALA A 52 13.96 -4.18 3.18
N LEU A 53 13.69 -4.92 2.09
CA LEU A 53 14.35 -6.19 1.80
C LEU A 53 15.85 -6.05 1.59
N ARG A 54 16.30 -5.05 0.83
CA ARG A 54 17.74 -4.76 0.56
C ARG A 54 18.51 -4.42 1.85
N ARG A 55 17.83 -3.85 2.84
CA ARG A 55 18.38 -3.51 4.16
C ARG A 55 18.42 -4.70 5.13
N GLY A 56 18.09 -5.90 4.68
CA GLY A 56 18.10 -7.14 5.47
C GLY A 56 16.78 -7.42 6.19
N GLY A 57 15.73 -6.65 5.90
CA GLY A 57 14.36 -6.93 6.33
C GLY A 57 13.80 -8.21 5.72
N ASN A 58 12.68 -8.64 6.22
CA ASN A 58 11.93 -9.77 5.70
C ASN A 58 10.67 -9.33 4.95
N ALA A 59 9.84 -10.28 4.53
CA ALA A 59 8.61 -10.01 3.80
C ALA A 59 7.61 -9.15 4.61
N VAL A 60 7.59 -9.29 5.94
CA VAL A 60 6.73 -8.48 6.82
C VAL A 60 7.22 -7.04 6.84
N ASP A 61 8.52 -6.80 7.00
CA ASP A 61 9.11 -5.45 6.94
C ASP A 61 8.81 -4.78 5.60
N ALA A 62 8.95 -5.54 4.50
CA ALA A 62 8.66 -5.04 3.16
C ALA A 62 7.17 -4.66 2.98
N ALA A 63 6.26 -5.51 3.45
CA ALA A 63 4.83 -5.25 3.38
C ALA A 63 4.44 -4.03 4.23
N LEU A 64 5.02 -3.89 5.42
CA LEU A 64 4.79 -2.76 6.31
C LEU A 64 5.35 -1.45 5.73
N ALA A 65 6.58 -1.45 5.21
CA ALA A 65 7.17 -0.27 4.57
C ALA A 65 6.33 0.18 3.37
N ALA A 66 5.83 -0.77 2.56
CA ALA A 66 4.94 -0.48 1.45
C ALA A 66 3.59 0.08 1.93
N ALA A 67 2.94 -0.55 2.93
CA ALA A 67 1.65 -0.10 3.47
C ALA A 67 1.75 1.30 4.08
N ILE A 68 2.79 1.58 4.85
CA ILE A 68 3.06 2.90 5.44
C ILE A 68 3.27 3.94 4.32
N THR A 69 4.05 3.60 3.29
CA THR A 69 4.29 4.52 2.18
C THR A 69 3.03 4.80 1.37
N LEU A 70 2.14 3.81 1.19
CA LEU A 70 0.85 3.99 0.52
C LEU A 70 -0.02 5.07 1.19
N THR A 71 0.07 5.26 2.49
CA THR A 71 -0.69 6.33 3.18
C THR A 71 -0.31 7.73 2.73
N VAL A 72 0.88 7.91 2.17
CA VAL A 72 1.37 9.18 1.61
C VAL A 72 1.13 9.25 0.11
N VAL A 73 1.52 8.20 -0.63
CA VAL A 73 1.54 8.24 -2.10
C VAL A 73 0.24 7.80 -2.76
N GLU A 74 -0.69 7.23 -1.99
CA GLU A 74 -2.04 6.84 -2.43
C GLU A 74 -3.09 7.14 -1.33
N PRO A 75 -3.20 8.39 -0.86
CA PRO A 75 -4.01 8.75 0.31
C PRO A 75 -5.53 8.62 0.07
N ASN A 76 -5.97 8.49 -1.17
CA ASN A 76 -7.37 8.25 -1.52
C ASN A 76 -7.88 6.86 -1.13
N ASN A 77 -7.00 5.89 -0.93
CA ASN A 77 -7.34 4.52 -0.58
C ASN A 77 -6.72 4.05 0.74
N ASN A 78 -5.74 4.80 1.26
CA ASN A 78 -4.94 4.40 2.41
C ASN A 78 -4.78 5.56 3.40
N GLY A 79 -4.77 5.26 4.69
CA GLY A 79 -4.59 6.28 5.72
C GLY A 79 -4.19 5.70 7.07
N LEU A 80 -3.58 6.53 7.92
CA LEU A 80 -3.23 6.15 9.29
C LEU A 80 -4.46 5.87 10.16
N GLY A 81 -5.59 6.48 9.80
CA GLY A 81 -6.89 6.31 10.48
C GLY A 81 -7.73 5.17 9.93
N SER A 82 -7.21 4.36 9.02
CA SER A 82 -7.93 3.24 8.40
C SER A 82 -7.77 1.92 9.18
N ASP A 83 -8.21 0.86 8.57
CA ASP A 83 -8.03 -0.52 9.01
C ASP A 83 -6.88 -1.21 8.25
N ALA A 84 -6.53 -2.41 8.69
CA ALA A 84 -5.59 -3.27 7.99
C ALA A 84 -5.90 -4.74 8.23
N PHE A 85 -5.66 -5.54 7.22
CA PHE A 85 -5.73 -6.99 7.29
C PHE A 85 -4.43 -7.57 6.75
N ALA A 86 -3.98 -8.66 7.32
CA ALA A 86 -2.81 -9.35 6.83
C ALA A 86 -2.99 -10.86 6.88
N LEU A 87 -2.45 -11.53 5.87
CA LEU A 87 -2.22 -12.96 5.85
C LEU A 87 -0.75 -13.18 5.57
N LEU A 88 -0.10 -13.98 6.38
CA LEU A 88 1.30 -14.33 6.19
C LEU A 88 1.52 -15.84 6.38
N TRP A 89 2.50 -16.36 5.69
CA TRP A 89 3.05 -17.68 5.90
C TRP A 89 4.32 -17.54 6.77
N ASP A 90 4.33 -18.11 7.96
CA ASP A 90 5.46 -17.98 8.89
C ASP A 90 6.54 -19.07 8.73
N GLY A 91 6.33 -19.96 7.76
CA GLY A 91 7.16 -21.14 7.50
C GLY A 91 6.52 -22.46 7.95
N GLN A 92 5.45 -22.40 8.74
CA GLN A 92 4.74 -23.55 9.28
C GLN A 92 3.24 -23.49 9.03
N GLU A 93 2.62 -22.32 9.23
CA GLU A 93 1.18 -22.12 9.08
C GLU A 93 0.84 -20.76 8.51
N VAL A 94 -0.39 -20.61 8.04
CA VAL A 94 -0.94 -19.32 7.62
C VAL A 94 -1.47 -18.61 8.85
N VAL A 95 -0.92 -17.43 9.12
CA VAL A 95 -1.36 -16.56 10.23
C VAL A 95 -2.14 -15.39 9.67
N GLY A 96 -3.33 -15.16 10.22
CA GLY A 96 -4.19 -14.02 9.91
C GLY A 96 -4.13 -12.94 10.98
N LEU A 97 -4.08 -11.67 10.57
CA LEU A 97 -4.28 -10.51 11.42
C LEU A 97 -5.50 -9.75 10.95
N ASN A 98 -6.43 -9.50 11.86
CA ASN A 98 -7.53 -8.56 11.67
C ASN A 98 -7.27 -7.32 12.52
N ALA A 99 -6.97 -6.21 11.89
CA ALA A 99 -6.83 -4.89 12.48
C ALA A 99 -7.86 -3.91 11.88
N SER A 100 -9.11 -4.36 11.77
CA SER A 100 -10.23 -3.54 11.28
C SER A 100 -10.62 -2.40 12.25
N GLY A 101 -10.07 -2.43 13.46
CA GLY A 101 -10.48 -1.55 14.52
C GLY A 101 -11.73 -2.05 15.25
N ARG A 102 -11.92 -1.56 16.47
CA ARG A 102 -13.08 -1.91 17.29
C ARG A 102 -14.21 -0.92 17.09
N ALA A 103 -15.44 -1.37 17.28
CA ALA A 103 -16.55 -0.45 17.42
C ALA A 103 -16.30 0.47 18.65
N PRO A 104 -16.59 1.77 18.55
CA PRO A 104 -16.55 2.65 19.73
C PRO A 104 -17.38 2.10 20.89
N ALA A 105 -16.89 2.22 22.12
CA ALA A 105 -17.56 1.68 23.29
C ALA A 105 -18.98 2.23 23.51
N ALA A 106 -19.25 3.42 23.00
CA ALA A 106 -20.57 4.04 23.03
C ALA A 106 -21.55 3.49 21.97
N TRP A 107 -21.10 2.61 21.08
CA TRP A 107 -21.98 1.97 20.09
C TRP A 107 -22.67 0.77 20.72
N THR A 108 -23.97 0.89 20.86
CA THR A 108 -24.85 -0.18 21.33
C THR A 108 -25.83 -0.53 20.21
N LEU A 109 -26.48 -1.69 20.32
CA LEU A 109 -27.50 -2.08 19.37
C LEU A 109 -28.66 -1.08 19.35
N ASP A 110 -29.00 -0.48 20.51
CA ASP A 110 -30.09 0.49 20.64
C ASP A 110 -29.78 1.78 19.84
N ARG A 111 -28.49 2.18 19.72
CA ARG A 111 -28.11 3.33 18.89
C ARG A 111 -28.52 3.17 17.43
N PHE A 112 -28.53 1.96 16.95
CA PHE A 112 -28.83 1.62 15.55
C PHE A 112 -30.21 0.98 15.39
N ALA A 113 -31.02 0.98 16.45
CA ALA A 113 -32.37 0.45 16.40
C ALA A 113 -33.20 1.17 15.32
N GLY A 114 -33.89 0.39 14.49
CA GLY A 114 -34.69 0.93 13.39
C GLY A 114 -33.92 1.17 12.07
N LEU A 115 -32.61 0.94 12.04
CA LEU A 115 -31.85 0.95 10.78
C LEU A 115 -31.82 -0.46 10.18
N GLU A 116 -32.12 -0.58 8.89
CA GLU A 116 -32.01 -1.86 8.16
C GLU A 116 -30.56 -2.21 7.87
N ARG A 117 -29.66 -1.21 7.80
CA ARG A 117 -28.21 -1.35 7.56
C ARG A 117 -27.45 -0.24 8.23
N MET A 118 -26.14 -0.48 8.46
CA MET A 118 -25.25 0.55 8.98
C MET A 118 -25.12 1.72 7.99
N PRO A 119 -25.02 2.96 8.49
CA PRO A 119 -24.73 4.11 7.65
C PRO A 119 -23.41 3.94 6.88
N GLU A 120 -23.40 4.32 5.61
CA GLU A 120 -22.20 4.26 4.79
C GLU A 120 -21.32 5.51 4.94
N GLN A 121 -21.84 6.58 5.52
CA GLN A 121 -21.17 7.87 5.68
C GLN A 121 -21.40 8.44 7.08
N GLY A 122 -20.53 9.37 7.47
CA GLY A 122 -20.59 10.02 8.75
C GLY A 122 -19.89 9.24 9.87
N TRP A 123 -20.01 9.72 11.09
CA TRP A 123 -19.28 9.18 12.24
C TRP A 123 -19.70 7.75 12.61
N ASP A 124 -20.93 7.39 12.32
CA ASP A 124 -21.46 6.05 12.62
C ASP A 124 -20.96 4.97 11.66
N SER A 125 -20.18 5.33 10.65
CA SER A 125 -19.49 4.38 9.76
C SER A 125 -17.99 4.20 10.10
N VAL A 126 -17.47 4.92 11.09
CA VAL A 126 -16.03 4.97 11.40
C VAL A 126 -15.74 4.22 12.69
N THR A 127 -14.96 3.14 12.61
CA THR A 127 -14.45 2.41 13.77
C THR A 127 -13.28 3.12 14.42
N VAL A 128 -12.84 2.66 15.60
CA VAL A 128 -11.56 3.07 16.15
C VAL A 128 -10.45 2.62 15.22
N PRO A 129 -9.54 3.51 14.77
CA PRO A 129 -8.48 3.15 13.80
C PRO A 129 -7.65 1.95 14.23
N GLY A 130 -7.50 0.98 13.34
CA GLY A 130 -6.79 -0.27 13.63
C GLY A 130 -5.46 -0.44 12.91
N ALA A 131 -5.25 0.24 11.76
CA ALA A 131 -4.11 0.01 10.88
C ALA A 131 -2.76 0.09 11.60
N VAL A 132 -2.50 1.19 12.32
CA VAL A 132 -1.21 1.40 13.01
C VAL A 132 -0.98 0.34 14.09
N SER A 133 -2.01 -0.02 14.86
CA SER A 133 -1.90 -1.09 15.86
C SER A 133 -1.59 -2.44 15.22
N GLY A 134 -2.16 -2.73 14.04
CA GLY A 134 -1.85 -3.91 13.25
C GLY A 134 -0.41 -3.93 12.77
N TRP A 135 0.10 -2.81 12.27
CA TRP A 135 1.51 -2.69 11.85
C TRP A 135 2.48 -2.91 13.01
N VAL A 136 2.19 -2.32 14.16
CA VAL A 136 2.99 -2.53 15.39
C VAL A 136 2.98 -4.00 15.80
N ALA A 137 1.82 -4.64 15.79
CA ALA A 137 1.69 -6.06 16.13
C ALA A 137 2.49 -6.96 15.18
N LEU A 138 2.41 -6.73 13.86
CA LEU A 138 3.16 -7.48 12.85
C LEU A 138 4.66 -7.25 12.98
N SER A 139 5.10 -5.99 13.13
CA SER A 139 6.51 -5.65 13.28
C SER A 139 7.11 -6.29 14.55
N ASN A 140 6.42 -6.21 15.68
CA ASN A 140 6.92 -6.78 16.94
C ASN A 140 7.01 -8.31 16.91
N ARG A 141 6.10 -8.98 16.20
CA ARG A 141 6.06 -10.44 16.19
C ARG A 141 6.95 -11.05 15.10
N TYR A 142 7.03 -10.43 13.95
CA TYR A 142 7.64 -11.03 12.76
C TYR A 142 8.68 -10.14 12.08
N GLY A 143 8.75 -8.85 12.39
CA GLY A 143 9.69 -7.92 11.78
C GLY A 143 11.14 -8.19 12.19
N LYS A 144 12.08 -7.81 11.34
CA LYS A 144 13.52 -7.84 11.57
C LYS A 144 14.12 -6.45 11.70
N LEU A 145 13.54 -5.46 11.00
CA LEU A 145 13.98 -4.08 11.05
C LEU A 145 13.33 -3.32 12.21
N PRO A 146 14.00 -2.29 12.74
CA PRO A 146 13.35 -1.36 13.68
C PRO A 146 12.09 -0.76 13.06
N PHE A 147 10.98 -0.73 13.78
CA PHE A 147 9.71 -0.22 13.27
C PHE A 147 9.83 1.20 12.68
N ALA A 148 10.58 2.08 13.35
CA ALA A 148 10.82 3.45 12.86
C ALA A 148 11.49 3.49 11.48
N ALA A 149 12.35 2.52 11.16
CA ALA A 149 13.04 2.45 9.88
C ALA A 149 12.11 2.18 8.70
N LEU A 150 10.93 1.63 8.94
CA LEU A 150 9.93 1.34 7.91
C LEU A 150 9.21 2.61 7.42
N PHE A 151 9.34 3.73 8.13
CA PHE A 151 8.71 5.00 7.79
C PHE A 151 9.59 5.90 6.90
N GLU A 152 10.86 5.58 6.72
CA GLU A 152 11.82 6.48 6.04
C GLU A 152 11.37 6.91 4.65
N SER A 153 10.89 5.97 3.81
CA SER A 153 10.38 6.30 2.47
C SER A 153 9.13 7.18 2.52
N ALA A 154 8.18 6.86 3.41
CA ALA A 154 6.97 7.64 3.58
C ALA A 154 7.28 9.07 4.04
N MET A 155 8.16 9.22 5.02
CA MET A 155 8.62 10.52 5.51
C MET A 155 9.32 11.32 4.40
N HIS A 156 10.20 10.67 3.64
CA HIS A 156 10.87 11.31 2.51
C HIS A 156 9.87 11.87 1.50
N TYR A 157 8.86 11.09 1.09
CA TYR A 157 7.84 11.57 0.16
C TYR A 157 6.92 12.64 0.76
N ALA A 158 6.65 12.59 2.05
CA ALA A 158 5.86 13.61 2.74
C ALA A 158 6.61 14.95 2.82
N GLU A 159 7.92 14.93 3.03
CA GLU A 159 8.76 16.13 3.15
C GLU A 159 9.14 16.74 1.80
N HIS A 160 9.46 15.91 0.81
CA HIS A 160 10.03 16.36 -0.47
C HIS A 160 9.04 16.32 -1.63
N GLY A 161 7.86 15.73 -1.41
CA GLY A 161 6.87 15.50 -2.46
C GLY A 161 7.21 14.29 -3.34
N PHE A 162 6.29 13.95 -4.21
CA PHE A 162 6.41 12.85 -5.16
C PHE A 162 5.61 13.15 -6.43
N LEU A 163 5.92 12.45 -7.53
CA LEU A 163 5.14 12.57 -8.77
C LEU A 163 3.81 11.83 -8.62
N VAL A 164 2.75 12.60 -8.69
CA VAL A 164 1.38 12.11 -8.52
C VAL A 164 0.95 11.31 -9.75
N GLY A 165 0.45 10.09 -9.54
CA GLY A 165 -0.10 9.28 -10.61
C GLY A 165 -1.39 9.87 -11.20
N PRO A 166 -1.76 9.51 -12.45
CA PRO A 166 -2.91 10.10 -13.14
C PRO A 166 -4.22 9.99 -12.37
N LYS A 167 -4.46 8.87 -11.71
CA LYS A 167 -5.69 8.63 -10.94
C LYS A 167 -5.83 9.61 -9.77
N LEU A 168 -4.76 9.84 -9.02
CA LEU A 168 -4.77 10.77 -7.90
C LEU A 168 -4.82 12.22 -8.39
N SER A 169 -4.14 12.54 -9.51
CA SER A 169 -4.20 13.85 -10.13
C SER A 169 -5.62 14.24 -10.56
N LEU A 170 -6.39 13.32 -11.13
CA LEU A 170 -7.77 13.56 -11.54
C LEU A 170 -8.71 13.88 -10.37
N ILE A 171 -8.48 13.30 -9.19
CA ILE A 171 -9.30 13.56 -8.01
C ILE A 171 -9.10 14.99 -7.48
N HIS A 172 -7.93 15.59 -7.70
CA HIS A 172 -7.61 16.94 -7.22
C HIS A 172 -7.94 18.06 -8.20
N ILE A 173 -8.32 17.73 -9.43
CA ILE A 173 -8.62 18.72 -10.50
C ILE A 173 -10.13 18.94 -10.69
N SER A 174 -10.98 18.12 -10.06
CA SER A 174 -12.45 18.18 -10.16
C SER A 174 -13.09 19.06 -9.10
#